data_aafda2a9d9f011e627650189c8f6aea7
#
_entry.id   aafda2a9d9f011e627650189c8f6aea7
#
_cell.length_a   1.000
_cell.length_b   1.000
_cell.length_c   1.000
_cell.angle_alpha   90.00
_cell.angle_beta   90.00
_cell.angle_gamma   90.00
#
_symmetry.space_group_name_H-M   'P 1'
#
loop_
_entity.id
_entity.type
_entity.pdbx_description
1 polymer ?
#
loop_
_entity_poly.entity_id
_entity_poly.type
_entity_poly.pdbx_seq_one_letter_code
_entity_poly.pdbx_strand_id
1 'polypeptide(L)'
;MRFILAIVSFVIAALLIGLGIAQKTVLASPDEITASTSTTSDAPVTVVSGEALNAYPRSQFVQISGSDENFVAYGRTADVIAWIGDASYNDVTYDAETAGLVSDLKTGTETEVPSPIGSDLWLASYENKGSMTINVPDDFSLIVVTDGVKPAPSEISVTWPVDNSTPWANTFVVAGGVFLLIGLLLLVWAIAHIRRSRGPRRKSQKMPKLPRQPRYKPVKAKPKELDANAKGRRSISPRVAIVPVVLITAITLGGCSSDFWAGRAPIAAPSSTADPVADAEAAAQIDPPAVTEQQAKRIIADLTSVAATADAAMDDELIKTRLEGPALDVRLASYAMRRADNTRPGVDAIPDGKITLTLPQQTDNSWPRAVLAVIEDPATTDDGKTVPPVAVMLIQDDPRSNYKAQYIIRLEPGAEIPGVAPAAIGAGRLQLDSKFLAVEPQAIGAAYSDVLINDTESASNDLFEAAGDTLRTDLGKTYKDGRKSGLAATASLTFAPSEATGPLVAMNTNDASALVTVNINEDETVKVVEAGAVAKSTADVKAFTGKAESNKGFTATFGYQLLFLVPSVETGGKIVLLGYSQGLVSASELP
;
A
#
# COMPACT_ATOMS: atom_id res chain seq x y z
N MET A 1 19.03 -55.29 -42.52
CA MET A 1 17.93 -54.36 -42.20
C MET A 1 17.82 -54.08 -40.70
N ARG A 2 17.66 -55.04 -39.78
CA ARG A 2 17.39 -54.80 -38.33
C ARG A 2 18.52 -54.07 -37.60
N PHE A 3 19.78 -54.37 -37.86
CA PHE A 3 20.94 -53.63 -37.30
C PHE A 3 21.00 -52.19 -37.82
N ILE A 4 20.65 -51.97 -39.08
CA ILE A 4 20.63 -50.63 -39.67
C ILE A 4 19.56 -49.80 -38.96
N LEU A 5 18.35 -50.35 -38.69
CA LEU A 5 17.30 -49.67 -37.93
C LEU A 5 17.71 -49.35 -36.49
N ALA A 6 18.44 -50.26 -35.81
CA ALA A 6 18.95 -49.97 -34.49
C ALA A 6 19.99 -48.82 -34.51
N ILE A 7 20.91 -48.82 -35.47
CA ILE A 7 21.91 -47.76 -35.63
C ILE A 7 21.23 -46.42 -35.94
N VAL A 8 20.25 -46.39 -36.83
CA VAL A 8 19.48 -45.17 -37.15
C VAL A 8 18.77 -44.65 -35.91
N SER A 9 18.13 -45.52 -35.12
CA SER A 9 17.48 -45.14 -33.87
C SER A 9 18.48 -44.57 -32.85
N PHE A 10 19.68 -45.11 -32.70
CA PHE A 10 20.72 -44.56 -31.82
C PHE A 10 21.27 -43.24 -32.33
N VAL A 11 21.40 -43.03 -33.62
CA VAL A 11 21.82 -41.73 -34.22
C VAL A 11 20.78 -40.66 -33.94
N ILE A 12 19.49 -40.99 -34.14
CA ILE A 12 18.39 -40.07 -33.86
C ILE A 12 18.35 -39.74 -32.35
N ALA A 13 18.49 -40.76 -31.48
CA ALA A 13 18.56 -40.57 -30.02
C ALA A 13 19.71 -39.64 -29.63
N ALA A 14 20.90 -39.83 -30.19
CA ALA A 14 22.07 -39.00 -29.89
C ALA A 14 21.88 -37.56 -30.38
N LEU A 15 21.29 -37.35 -31.55
CA LEU A 15 21.00 -36.03 -32.09
C LEU A 15 19.95 -35.29 -31.22
N LEU A 16 18.86 -35.97 -30.87
CA LEU A 16 17.81 -35.36 -30.05
C LEU A 16 18.31 -35.03 -28.62
N ILE A 17 19.01 -35.96 -27.97
CA ILE A 17 19.58 -35.71 -26.63
C ILE A 17 20.64 -34.60 -26.69
N GLY A 18 21.52 -34.65 -27.72
CA GLY A 18 22.53 -33.62 -27.94
C GLY A 18 21.93 -32.24 -28.17
N LEU A 19 20.87 -32.14 -28.98
CA LEU A 19 20.15 -30.89 -29.22
C LEU A 19 19.44 -30.38 -27.97
N GLY A 20 18.79 -31.28 -27.21
CA GLY A 20 18.13 -30.90 -25.93
C GLY A 20 19.12 -30.42 -24.88
N ILE A 21 20.30 -31.03 -24.78
CA ILE A 21 21.38 -30.57 -23.89
C ILE A 21 21.96 -29.25 -24.42
N ALA A 22 22.20 -29.11 -25.71
CA ALA A 22 22.73 -27.89 -26.32
C ALA A 22 21.81 -26.70 -26.08
N GLN A 23 20.47 -26.87 -26.14
CA GLN A 23 19.50 -25.83 -25.80
C GLN A 23 19.57 -25.40 -24.33
N LYS A 24 19.94 -26.30 -23.42
CA LYS A 24 20.06 -25.97 -21.99
C LYS A 24 21.42 -25.40 -21.59
N THR A 25 22.43 -25.50 -22.43
CA THR A 25 23.79 -25.10 -22.09
C THR A 25 24.38 -24.07 -23.04
N VAL A 26 24.54 -24.41 -24.31
CA VAL A 26 25.25 -23.56 -25.29
C VAL A 26 24.31 -22.56 -25.94
N LEU A 27 23.03 -22.94 -26.12
CA LEU A 27 22.01 -22.13 -26.80
C LEU A 27 21.02 -21.50 -25.80
N ALA A 28 21.23 -21.69 -24.50
CA ALA A 28 20.42 -21.02 -23.46
C ALA A 28 20.70 -19.52 -23.50
N SER A 29 19.64 -18.72 -23.59
CA SER A 29 19.75 -17.27 -23.36
C SER A 29 20.14 -17.03 -21.91
N PRO A 30 20.78 -15.90 -21.58
CA PRO A 30 21.02 -15.54 -20.19
C PRO A 30 19.68 -15.47 -19.44
N ASP A 31 19.70 -15.81 -18.16
CA ASP A 31 18.55 -15.74 -17.24
C ASP A 31 18.35 -14.33 -16.66
N GLU A 32 19.36 -13.47 -16.86
CA GLU A 32 19.33 -12.07 -16.44
C GLU A 32 19.95 -11.19 -17.52
N ILE A 33 19.41 -9.98 -17.66
CA ILE A 33 20.00 -8.91 -18.47
C ILE A 33 20.36 -7.80 -17.52
N THR A 34 21.61 -7.32 -17.56
CA THR A 34 22.10 -6.21 -16.77
C THR A 34 22.53 -5.08 -17.67
N ALA A 35 22.02 -3.89 -17.39
CA ALA A 35 22.50 -2.66 -17.98
C ALA A 35 23.01 -1.73 -16.87
N SER A 36 24.07 -1.00 -17.16
CA SER A 36 24.69 -0.05 -16.22
C SER A 36 25.02 1.25 -16.93
N THR A 37 24.98 2.33 -16.15
CA THR A 37 25.45 3.65 -16.59
C THR A 37 26.25 4.32 -15.48
N SER A 38 27.12 5.23 -15.87
CA SER A 38 27.83 6.10 -14.92
C SER A 38 27.52 7.55 -15.23
N THR A 39 27.24 8.32 -14.16
CA THR A 39 27.03 9.76 -14.24
C THR A 39 28.35 10.47 -13.93
N THR A 40 28.66 11.50 -14.69
CA THR A 40 29.88 12.32 -14.52
C THR A 40 29.57 13.75 -14.10
N SER A 41 28.29 14.06 -13.86
CA SER A 41 27.83 15.39 -13.46
C SER A 41 27.88 15.57 -11.95
N ASP A 42 27.90 16.81 -11.49
CA ASP A 42 27.81 17.18 -10.07
C ASP A 42 26.34 17.35 -9.61
N ALA A 43 25.36 16.85 -10.38
CA ALA A 43 23.94 16.95 -10.02
C ALA A 43 23.65 16.21 -8.71
N PRO A 44 22.89 16.83 -7.77
CA PRO A 44 22.62 16.24 -6.46
C PRO A 44 21.65 15.06 -6.51
N VAL A 45 20.96 14.89 -7.65
CA VAL A 45 19.91 13.88 -7.83
C VAL A 45 20.13 13.09 -9.10
N THR A 46 19.87 11.78 -9.04
CA THR A 46 19.69 10.94 -10.23
C THR A 46 18.30 10.33 -10.21
N VAL A 47 17.61 10.39 -11.34
CA VAL A 47 16.28 9.78 -11.57
C VAL A 47 16.46 8.61 -12.53
N VAL A 48 15.94 7.43 -12.16
CA VAL A 48 15.83 6.31 -13.09
C VAL A 48 14.36 6.21 -13.49
N SER A 49 14.09 6.41 -14.78
CA SER A 49 12.71 6.44 -15.30
C SER A 49 12.01 5.09 -15.12
N GLY A 50 10.68 5.11 -14.94
CA GLY A 50 9.88 3.90 -14.88
C GLY A 50 9.99 3.05 -16.14
N GLU A 51 10.13 3.70 -17.30
CA GLU A 51 10.39 3.03 -18.58
C GLU A 51 11.73 2.27 -18.56
N ALA A 52 12.79 2.87 -17.99
CA ALA A 52 14.07 2.19 -17.82
C ALA A 52 13.96 1.02 -16.85
N LEU A 53 13.25 1.19 -15.73
CA LEU A 53 13.05 0.11 -14.76
C LEU A 53 12.26 -1.06 -15.37
N ASN A 54 11.28 -0.81 -16.21
CA ASN A 54 10.40 -1.81 -16.84
C ASN A 54 10.79 -2.18 -18.29
N ALA A 55 12.03 -1.90 -18.72
CA ALA A 55 12.53 -2.29 -20.04
C ALA A 55 12.34 -3.79 -20.33
N TYR A 56 12.34 -4.60 -19.27
CA TYR A 56 11.96 -6.01 -19.31
C TYR A 56 10.93 -6.31 -18.22
N PRO A 57 9.94 -7.20 -18.46
CA PRO A 57 8.90 -7.51 -17.48
C PRO A 57 9.47 -8.22 -16.26
N ARG A 58 8.80 -8.10 -15.11
CA ARG A 58 9.10 -8.63 -13.77
C ARG A 58 9.84 -7.63 -12.88
N SER A 59 10.17 -8.08 -11.65
CA SER A 59 10.90 -7.26 -10.67
C SER A 59 12.33 -6.93 -11.12
N GLN A 60 12.76 -5.73 -10.80
CA GLN A 60 14.07 -5.20 -11.13
C GLN A 60 15.00 -5.31 -9.93
N PHE A 61 16.23 -5.75 -10.15
CA PHE A 61 17.29 -5.66 -9.15
C PHE A 61 18.14 -4.43 -9.48
N VAL A 62 18.08 -3.41 -8.62
CA VAL A 62 18.82 -2.16 -8.79
C VAL A 62 20.02 -2.18 -7.87
N GLN A 63 21.19 -1.85 -8.41
CA GLN A 63 22.44 -1.70 -7.67
C GLN A 63 22.98 -0.29 -7.87
N ILE A 64 23.42 0.34 -6.76
CA ILE A 64 23.92 1.71 -6.71
C ILE A 64 25.27 1.68 -6.04
N SER A 65 26.25 2.36 -6.63
CA SER A 65 27.61 2.49 -6.11
C SER A 65 28.22 3.85 -6.48
N GLY A 66 29.42 4.10 -5.98
CA GLY A 66 30.13 5.38 -6.21
C GLY A 66 29.89 6.45 -5.14
N SER A 67 29.19 6.10 -4.04
CA SER A 67 29.12 6.92 -2.83
C SER A 67 29.05 6.02 -1.59
N ASP A 68 29.60 6.48 -0.46
CA ASP A 68 29.53 5.77 0.83
C ASP A 68 28.16 5.92 1.50
N GLU A 69 27.45 7.00 1.19
CA GLU A 69 26.11 7.30 1.67
C GLU A 69 25.15 7.40 0.49
N ASN A 70 23.98 6.80 0.59
CA ASN A 70 22.94 6.94 -0.41
C ASN A 70 21.54 6.88 0.23
N PHE A 71 20.63 7.62 -0.36
CA PHE A 71 19.21 7.52 -0.15
C PHE A 71 18.57 7.17 -1.49
N VAL A 72 17.70 6.18 -1.48
CA VAL A 72 16.96 5.72 -2.65
C VAL A 72 15.50 5.65 -2.31
N ALA A 73 14.67 6.20 -3.16
CA ALA A 73 13.22 6.11 -3.00
C ALA A 73 12.56 5.98 -4.36
N TYR A 74 11.30 5.56 -4.38
CA TYR A 74 10.50 5.63 -5.59
C TYR A 74 9.11 6.19 -5.29
N GLY A 75 8.59 6.90 -6.26
CA GLY A 75 7.29 7.54 -6.26
C GLY A 75 6.77 7.68 -7.68
N ARG A 76 5.57 8.24 -7.84
CA ARG A 76 5.09 8.59 -9.17
C ARG A 76 6.08 9.55 -9.84
N THR A 77 6.35 9.34 -11.11
CA THR A 77 7.31 10.16 -11.86
C THR A 77 7.02 11.66 -11.74
N ALA A 78 5.75 12.05 -11.84
CA ALA A 78 5.35 13.45 -11.67
C ALA A 78 5.67 14.00 -10.27
N ASP A 79 5.51 13.18 -9.22
CA ASP A 79 5.82 13.57 -7.84
C ASP A 79 7.32 13.69 -7.62
N VAL A 80 8.11 12.77 -8.18
CA VAL A 80 9.58 12.82 -8.14
C VAL A 80 10.09 14.10 -8.79
N ILE A 81 9.59 14.42 -9.99
CA ILE A 81 10.00 15.63 -10.72
C ILE A 81 9.54 16.90 -9.99
N ALA A 82 8.32 16.93 -9.45
CA ALA A 82 7.84 18.06 -8.66
C ALA A 82 8.67 18.27 -7.39
N TRP A 83 9.13 17.19 -6.73
CA TRP A 83 9.99 17.28 -5.56
C TRP A 83 11.39 17.82 -5.89
N ILE A 84 11.96 17.41 -7.03
CA ILE A 84 13.22 17.95 -7.53
C ILE A 84 13.11 19.45 -7.81
N GLY A 85 11.95 19.89 -8.33
CA GLY A 85 11.71 21.30 -8.65
C GLY A 85 12.62 21.80 -9.76
N ASP A 86 13.32 22.90 -9.51
CA ASP A 86 14.26 23.50 -10.47
C ASP A 86 15.74 23.09 -10.21
N ALA A 87 15.96 21.95 -9.52
CA ALA A 87 17.30 21.45 -9.33
C ALA A 87 17.78 20.65 -10.54
N SER A 88 19.11 20.69 -10.76
CA SER A 88 19.74 19.86 -11.78
C SER A 88 19.70 18.38 -11.37
N TYR A 89 19.42 17.48 -12.32
CA TYR A 89 19.41 16.04 -12.07
C TYR A 89 19.90 15.24 -13.27
N ASN A 90 20.40 14.03 -13.03
CA ASN A 90 20.69 13.06 -14.05
C ASN A 90 19.43 12.25 -14.35
N ASP A 91 19.00 12.22 -15.60
CA ASP A 91 17.86 11.45 -16.09
C ASP A 91 18.38 10.17 -16.75
N VAL A 92 18.15 9.04 -16.10
CA VAL A 92 18.57 7.71 -16.57
C VAL A 92 17.40 7.03 -17.27
N THR A 93 17.58 6.80 -18.56
CA THR A 93 16.61 6.15 -19.45
C THR A 93 17.18 4.87 -20.04
N TYR A 94 16.32 4.01 -20.60
CA TYR A 94 16.74 2.81 -21.31
C TYR A 94 16.77 3.07 -22.83
N ASP A 95 17.92 2.81 -23.43
CA ASP A 95 18.08 2.88 -24.89
C ASP A 95 17.96 1.46 -25.48
N ALA A 96 16.89 1.25 -26.25
CA ALA A 96 16.61 -0.04 -26.88
C ALA A 96 17.57 -0.38 -28.04
N GLU A 97 18.23 0.63 -28.66
CA GLU A 97 19.18 0.38 -29.75
C GLU A 97 20.50 -0.18 -29.23
N THR A 98 20.97 0.33 -28.11
CA THR A 98 22.21 -0.12 -27.44
C THR A 98 21.95 -1.19 -26.39
N ALA A 99 20.69 -1.48 -26.06
CA ALA A 99 20.25 -2.32 -24.96
C ALA A 99 20.91 -1.94 -23.63
N GLY A 100 21.04 -0.64 -23.37
CA GLY A 100 21.78 -0.07 -22.24
C GLY A 100 21.04 1.06 -21.54
N LEU A 101 21.58 1.45 -20.37
CA LEU A 101 21.13 2.66 -19.68
C LEU A 101 21.93 3.87 -20.18
N VAL A 102 21.23 4.95 -20.46
CA VAL A 102 21.81 6.25 -20.85
C VAL A 102 21.46 7.28 -19.81
N SER A 103 22.41 8.13 -19.45
CA SER A 103 22.23 9.21 -18.49
C SER A 103 22.37 10.56 -19.17
N ASP A 104 21.31 11.36 -19.11
CA ASP A 104 21.26 12.73 -19.62
C ASP A 104 21.18 13.72 -18.46
N LEU A 105 22.00 14.77 -18.47
CA LEU A 105 21.91 15.84 -17.48
C LEU A 105 20.79 16.81 -17.85
N LYS A 106 19.78 16.91 -16.99
CA LYS A 106 18.80 17.99 -17.01
C LYS A 106 19.29 19.12 -16.13
N THR A 107 19.50 20.28 -16.71
CA THR A 107 20.03 21.45 -16.02
C THR A 107 18.89 22.29 -15.44
N GLY A 108 19.00 22.62 -14.17
CA GLY A 108 18.14 23.56 -13.44
C GLY A 108 18.95 24.70 -12.83
N THR A 109 18.31 25.57 -12.07
CA THR A 109 18.96 26.71 -11.43
C THR A 109 19.36 26.43 -9.99
N GLU A 110 18.69 25.46 -9.31
CA GLU A 110 19.04 25.01 -7.97
C GLU A 110 20.18 23.97 -8.04
N THR A 111 21.20 24.15 -7.20
CA THR A 111 22.37 23.24 -7.11
C THR A 111 22.23 22.23 -5.98
N GLU A 112 21.25 22.41 -5.11
CA GLU A 112 21.00 21.59 -3.92
C GLU A 112 19.49 21.27 -3.83
N VAL A 113 19.16 20.16 -3.20
CA VAL A 113 17.77 19.79 -2.86
C VAL A 113 17.67 19.56 -1.34
N PRO A 114 16.48 19.71 -0.73
CA PRO A 114 16.30 19.37 0.68
C PRO A 114 16.55 17.86 0.90
N SER A 115 16.76 17.47 2.17
CA SER A 115 16.89 16.05 2.50
C SER A 115 15.63 15.29 2.10
N PRO A 116 15.73 14.22 1.32
CA PRO A 116 14.60 13.40 0.95
C PRO A 116 14.13 12.45 2.05
N ILE A 117 14.92 12.33 3.13
CA ILE A 117 14.65 11.41 4.25
C ILE A 117 13.39 11.85 5.00
N GLY A 118 12.47 10.89 5.23
CA GLY A 118 11.24 11.15 5.97
C GLY A 118 10.17 11.92 5.20
N SER A 119 10.33 12.12 3.88
CA SER A 119 9.27 12.69 3.04
C SER A 119 8.13 11.68 2.85
N ASP A 120 6.91 12.17 3.01
CA ASP A 120 5.67 11.41 2.82
C ASP A 120 5.39 11.07 1.34
N LEU A 121 6.09 11.74 0.43
CA LEU A 121 5.89 11.59 -1.02
C LEU A 121 6.29 10.20 -1.52
N TRP A 122 7.27 9.57 -0.90
CA TRP A 122 7.81 8.30 -1.37
C TRP A 122 6.86 7.14 -1.10
N LEU A 123 6.72 6.23 -2.07
CA LEU A 123 6.01 4.98 -1.86
C LEU A 123 6.82 4.03 -0.97
N ALA A 124 8.12 3.95 -1.20
CA ALA A 124 9.07 3.34 -0.30
C ALA A 124 10.44 4.03 -0.42
N SER A 125 11.24 3.93 0.63
CA SER A 125 12.59 4.50 0.69
C SER A 125 13.58 3.54 1.35
N TYR A 126 14.84 3.70 1.00
CA TYR A 126 15.95 2.88 1.47
C TYR A 126 17.14 3.79 1.76
N GLU A 127 17.70 3.67 2.95
CA GLU A 127 18.90 4.42 3.36
C GLU A 127 20.11 3.50 3.38
N ASN A 128 21.23 3.97 2.85
CA ASN A 128 22.52 3.27 2.85
C ASN A 128 22.46 1.84 2.33
N LYS A 129 21.62 1.60 1.31
CA LYS A 129 21.52 0.32 0.62
C LYS A 129 22.16 0.39 -0.75
N GLY A 130 23.20 -0.42 -0.97
CA GLY A 130 23.85 -0.55 -2.28
C GLY A 130 23.08 -1.38 -3.29
N SER A 131 22.03 -2.11 -2.87
CA SER A 131 21.21 -2.89 -3.78
C SER A 131 19.82 -3.17 -3.23
N MET A 132 18.83 -3.27 -4.13
CA MET A 132 17.43 -3.55 -3.79
C MET A 132 16.69 -4.24 -4.94
N THR A 133 15.67 -4.99 -4.59
CA THR A 133 14.72 -5.53 -5.58
C THR A 133 13.42 -4.73 -5.47
N ILE A 134 12.97 -4.18 -6.58
CA ILE A 134 11.74 -3.40 -6.68
C ILE A 134 10.85 -3.97 -7.79
N ASN A 135 9.57 -3.61 -7.74
CA ASN A 135 8.62 -3.87 -8.81
C ASN A 135 7.65 -2.69 -8.84
N VAL A 136 7.85 -1.81 -9.77
CA VAL A 136 7.11 -0.54 -9.88
C VAL A 136 6.43 -0.45 -11.24
N PRO A 137 5.26 0.21 -11.35
CA PRO A 137 4.63 0.53 -12.63
C PRO A 137 5.47 1.50 -13.48
N ASP A 138 5.14 1.63 -14.76
CA ASP A 138 5.87 2.49 -15.71
C ASP A 138 5.78 3.99 -15.38
N ASP A 139 4.71 4.41 -14.70
CA ASP A 139 4.48 5.78 -14.25
C ASP A 139 5.23 6.15 -12.96
N PHE A 140 6.04 5.23 -12.41
CA PHE A 140 6.88 5.45 -11.23
C PHE A 140 8.36 5.59 -11.62
N SER A 141 9.07 6.46 -10.93
CA SER A 141 10.52 6.64 -11.08
C SER A 141 11.24 6.41 -9.76
N LEU A 142 12.48 5.96 -9.88
CA LEU A 142 13.40 5.85 -8.76
C LEU A 142 14.20 7.15 -8.64
N ILE A 143 14.32 7.67 -7.44
CA ILE A 143 15.20 8.79 -7.12
C ILE A 143 16.38 8.28 -6.28
N VAL A 144 17.59 8.72 -6.64
CA VAL A 144 18.85 8.40 -5.97
C VAL A 144 19.53 9.70 -5.59
N VAL A 145 19.84 9.85 -4.31
CA VAL A 145 20.44 11.06 -3.73
C VAL A 145 21.53 10.64 -2.72
N THR A 146 22.54 11.44 -2.51
CA THR A 146 23.49 11.25 -1.39
C THR A 146 22.92 11.93 -0.13
N ASP A 147 23.05 13.24 -0.03
CA ASP A 147 22.52 14.06 1.08
C ASP A 147 21.71 15.28 0.58
N GLY A 148 21.59 15.45 -0.73
CA GLY A 148 20.91 16.57 -1.39
C GLY A 148 21.85 17.73 -1.74
N VAL A 149 23.09 17.74 -1.24
CA VAL A 149 24.12 18.77 -1.51
C VAL A 149 25.27 18.19 -2.32
N LYS A 150 25.74 17.01 -1.94
CA LYS A 150 26.79 16.29 -2.68
C LYS A 150 26.22 15.69 -3.98
N PRO A 151 27.08 15.47 -4.99
CA PRO A 151 26.66 14.73 -6.18
C PRO A 151 25.99 13.40 -5.84
N ALA A 152 24.97 13.04 -6.60
CA ALA A 152 24.32 11.74 -6.49
C ALA A 152 25.33 10.59 -6.76
N PRO A 153 25.09 9.37 -6.24
CA PRO A 153 25.91 8.20 -6.54
C PRO A 153 26.13 8.03 -8.05
N SER A 154 27.39 7.81 -8.44
CA SER A 154 27.79 7.91 -9.85
C SER A 154 27.49 6.67 -10.70
N GLU A 155 27.28 5.52 -10.08
CA GLU A 155 27.09 4.24 -10.79
C GLU A 155 25.72 3.64 -10.48
N ILE A 156 24.95 3.37 -11.52
CA ILE A 156 23.65 2.73 -11.44
C ILE A 156 23.62 1.54 -12.38
N SER A 157 23.18 0.40 -11.86
CA SER A 157 22.98 -0.83 -12.62
C SER A 157 21.60 -1.37 -12.34
N VAL A 158 20.90 -1.77 -13.40
CA VAL A 158 19.60 -2.44 -13.31
C VAL A 158 19.72 -3.81 -13.95
N THR A 159 19.29 -4.83 -13.23
CA THR A 159 19.25 -6.22 -13.69
C THR A 159 17.82 -6.70 -13.74
N TRP A 160 17.41 -7.22 -14.88
CA TRP A 160 16.09 -7.78 -15.10
C TRP A 160 16.18 -9.30 -15.28
N PRO A 161 15.40 -10.09 -14.54
CA PRO A 161 15.27 -11.50 -14.82
C PRO A 161 14.48 -11.70 -16.12
N VAL A 162 15.03 -12.44 -17.05
CA VAL A 162 14.36 -12.78 -18.32
C VAL A 162 13.97 -14.25 -18.35
N ASP A 163 12.94 -14.57 -19.12
CA ASP A 163 12.51 -15.94 -19.32
C ASP A 163 13.44 -16.65 -20.31
N ASN A 164 14.34 -17.47 -19.79
CA ASN A 164 15.20 -18.33 -20.58
C ASN A 164 14.62 -19.74 -20.76
N SER A 165 13.31 -19.92 -20.55
CA SER A 165 12.69 -21.22 -20.69
C SER A 165 12.96 -21.82 -22.08
N THR A 166 13.45 -23.06 -22.08
CA THR A 166 13.68 -23.83 -23.30
C THR A 166 12.60 -24.92 -23.40
N PRO A 167 11.38 -24.62 -23.86
CA PRO A 167 10.23 -25.53 -23.76
C PRO A 167 10.46 -26.84 -24.54
N TRP A 168 11.26 -26.80 -25.58
CA TRP A 168 11.59 -27.97 -26.41
C TRP A 168 12.73 -28.82 -25.89
N ALA A 169 13.62 -28.32 -25.04
CA ALA A 169 14.80 -29.04 -24.56
C ALA A 169 14.42 -30.33 -23.82
N ASN A 170 13.47 -30.27 -22.89
CA ASN A 170 12.97 -31.45 -22.20
C ASN A 170 12.29 -32.44 -23.16
N THR A 171 11.53 -31.93 -24.11
CA THR A 171 10.85 -32.74 -25.14
C THR A 171 11.85 -33.49 -25.99
N PHE A 172 12.93 -32.85 -26.43
CA PHE A 172 14.00 -33.50 -27.19
C PHE A 172 14.75 -34.54 -26.37
N VAL A 173 15.08 -34.27 -25.12
CA VAL A 173 15.75 -35.25 -24.24
C VAL A 173 14.86 -36.47 -24.02
N VAL A 174 13.56 -36.28 -23.73
CA VAL A 174 12.61 -37.39 -23.53
C VAL A 174 12.41 -38.18 -24.83
N ALA A 175 12.20 -37.51 -25.95
CA ALA A 175 12.07 -38.17 -27.27
C ALA A 175 13.33 -38.96 -27.59
N GLY A 176 14.51 -38.36 -27.38
CA GLY A 176 15.79 -39.06 -27.57
C GLY A 176 15.95 -40.28 -26.68
N GLY A 177 15.51 -40.22 -25.42
CA GLY A 177 15.44 -41.34 -24.49
C GLY A 177 14.54 -42.49 -25.03
N VAL A 178 13.38 -42.14 -25.57
CA VAL A 178 12.48 -43.13 -26.22
C VAL A 178 13.15 -43.81 -27.42
N PHE A 179 13.78 -43.04 -28.32
CA PHE A 179 14.51 -43.59 -29.44
C PHE A 179 15.69 -44.46 -29.01
N LEU A 180 16.38 -44.13 -27.90
CA LEU A 180 17.43 -44.92 -27.33
C LEU A 180 16.90 -46.28 -26.84
N LEU A 181 15.76 -46.30 -26.16
CA LEU A 181 15.11 -47.56 -25.74
C LEU A 181 14.65 -48.39 -26.93
N ILE A 182 14.07 -47.77 -27.97
CA ILE A 182 13.70 -48.47 -29.20
C ILE A 182 14.95 -49.08 -29.87
N GLY A 183 16.04 -48.31 -29.95
CA GLY A 183 17.32 -48.80 -30.48
C GLY A 183 17.85 -49.99 -29.72
N LEU A 184 17.81 -49.98 -28.37
CA LEU A 184 18.18 -51.09 -27.50
C LEU A 184 17.31 -52.33 -27.76
N LEU A 185 16.00 -52.17 -27.83
CA LEU A 185 15.07 -53.29 -28.15
C LEU A 185 15.34 -53.91 -29.49
N LEU A 186 15.55 -53.08 -30.52
CA LEU A 186 15.89 -53.52 -31.88
C LEU A 186 17.23 -54.27 -31.89
N LEU A 187 18.23 -53.80 -31.16
CA LEU A 187 19.54 -54.44 -31.02
C LEU A 187 19.44 -55.81 -30.35
N VAL A 188 18.73 -55.88 -29.21
CA VAL A 188 18.47 -57.15 -28.52
C VAL A 188 17.74 -58.15 -29.43
N TRP A 189 16.73 -57.67 -30.16
CA TRP A 189 15.96 -58.48 -31.12
C TRP A 189 16.83 -58.95 -32.30
N ALA A 190 17.70 -58.12 -32.83
CA ALA A 190 18.66 -58.48 -33.86
C ALA A 190 19.65 -59.54 -33.37
N ILE A 191 20.21 -59.40 -32.16
CA ILE A 191 21.13 -60.40 -31.54
C ILE A 191 20.41 -61.71 -31.26
N ALA A 192 19.20 -61.65 -30.73
CA ALA A 192 18.39 -62.87 -30.46
C ALA A 192 18.07 -63.62 -31.77
N HIS A 193 17.82 -62.90 -32.84
CA HIS A 193 17.57 -63.49 -34.15
C HIS A 193 18.81 -64.16 -34.72
N ILE A 194 20.00 -63.56 -34.61
CA ILE A 194 21.28 -64.19 -35.03
C ILE A 194 21.59 -65.43 -34.21
N ARG A 195 21.32 -65.38 -32.90
CA ARG A 195 21.49 -66.56 -32.02
C ARG A 195 20.53 -67.69 -32.37
N ARG A 196 19.31 -67.41 -32.81
CA ARG A 196 18.32 -68.40 -33.28
C ARG A 196 18.62 -68.93 -34.65
N SER A 197 19.27 -68.17 -35.54
CA SER A 197 19.61 -68.58 -36.91
C SER A 197 20.91 -69.41 -36.98
N ARG A 198 21.71 -69.41 -35.93
CA ARG A 198 22.83 -70.36 -35.79
C ARG A 198 22.26 -71.70 -35.33
N GLY A 199 21.90 -72.59 -36.25
CA GLY A 199 21.43 -73.95 -35.99
C GLY A 199 22.40 -74.71 -35.11
N PRO A 200 21.95 -75.77 -34.39
CA PRO A 200 22.78 -76.53 -33.48
C PRO A 200 23.96 -77.17 -34.25
N ARG A 201 25.18 -76.90 -33.85
CA ARG A 201 26.37 -77.59 -34.29
C ARG A 201 26.16 -79.09 -34.12
N ARG A 202 26.20 -79.87 -35.23
CA ARG A 202 26.21 -81.32 -35.19
C ARG A 202 27.23 -81.77 -34.16
N LYS A 203 26.76 -82.41 -33.10
CA LYS A 203 27.65 -83.18 -32.13
C LYS A 203 28.16 -84.40 -32.86
N SER A 204 29.47 -84.52 -33.03
CA SER A 204 30.14 -85.77 -33.49
C SER A 204 29.68 -86.95 -32.63
N GLN A 205 29.25 -88.01 -33.29
CA GLN A 205 28.87 -89.26 -32.64
C GLN A 205 30.03 -89.79 -31.78
N LYS A 206 29.80 -89.99 -30.51
CA LYS A 206 30.69 -90.71 -29.62
C LYS A 206 30.46 -92.22 -29.83
N MET A 207 31.52 -92.94 -30.08
CA MET A 207 31.54 -94.44 -30.20
C MET A 207 30.87 -95.11 -29.01
N PRO A 208 30.22 -96.29 -29.19
CA PRO A 208 29.56 -97.02 -28.14
C PRO A 208 30.58 -97.54 -27.10
N LYS A 209 30.29 -97.37 -25.83
CA LYS A 209 31.06 -97.99 -24.73
C LYS A 209 30.49 -99.35 -24.43
N LEU A 210 31.39 -100.34 -24.30
CA LEU A 210 31.15 -101.71 -23.88
C LEU A 210 30.39 -101.81 -22.52
N PRO A 211 29.62 -102.92 -22.28
CA PRO A 211 28.77 -103.08 -21.11
C PRO A 211 29.60 -103.29 -19.85
N ARG A 212 29.26 -102.64 -18.77
CA ARG A 212 29.81 -102.88 -17.46
C ARG A 212 28.88 -103.79 -16.65
N GLN A 213 29.48 -104.77 -15.98
CA GLN A 213 28.82 -105.74 -15.12
C GLN A 213 28.14 -105.19 -13.88
N PRO A 214 27.14 -105.88 -13.34
CA PRO A 214 26.29 -105.40 -12.24
C PRO A 214 27.00 -105.46 -10.89
N ARG A 215 26.84 -104.42 -10.12
CA ARG A 215 27.22 -104.45 -8.68
C ARG A 215 25.97 -104.28 -7.82
N TYR A 216 26.00 -105.17 -6.85
CA TYR A 216 25.06 -105.52 -5.81
C TYR A 216 24.60 -104.35 -4.94
N LYS A 217 23.27 -104.37 -4.54
CA LYS A 217 22.69 -103.56 -3.51
C LYS A 217 22.82 -104.20 -2.13
N PRO A 218 22.89 -103.43 -1.09
CA PRO A 218 22.19 -103.81 0.13
C PRO A 218 21.13 -102.83 0.58
N VAL A 219 20.24 -103.33 1.39
CA VAL A 219 18.89 -102.96 1.71
C VAL A 219 18.84 -102.25 3.07
N LYS A 220 17.90 -101.31 3.16
CA LYS A 220 17.07 -100.82 4.27
C LYS A 220 17.68 -100.21 5.52
N ALA A 221 17.08 -99.04 5.89
CA ALA A 221 16.13 -98.97 7.03
C ALA A 221 15.44 -97.63 7.08
N LYS A 222 14.11 -97.67 7.26
CA LYS A 222 13.19 -96.60 7.76
C LYS A 222 13.16 -96.78 9.31
N PRO A 223 12.45 -95.92 10.09
CA PRO A 223 11.79 -94.66 9.94
C PRO A 223 11.98 -93.67 11.14
N LYS A 224 11.41 -92.46 11.13
CA LYS A 224 10.47 -91.79 12.05
C LYS A 224 10.57 -90.28 11.93
N GLU A 225 9.52 -89.71 11.52
CA GLU A 225 8.52 -88.83 12.18
C GLU A 225 9.08 -87.73 13.11
N LEU A 226 8.70 -86.53 12.83
CA LEU A 226 7.84 -85.53 13.43
C LEU A 226 8.31 -84.09 13.26
N ASP A 227 7.42 -83.39 12.80
CA ASP A 227 6.86 -82.07 13.12
C ASP A 227 7.51 -80.75 12.66
N ALA A 228 6.73 -80.14 11.89
CA ALA A 228 6.09 -78.81 11.99
C ALA A 228 6.92 -77.51 11.80
N ASN A 229 6.48 -76.81 10.87
CA ASN A 229 6.52 -75.32 10.75
C ASN A 229 7.82 -74.66 10.32
N ALA A 230 7.94 -74.46 9.01
CA ALA A 230 8.52 -73.22 8.45
C ALA A 230 8.03 -72.94 7.01
N LYS A 231 7.48 -71.79 6.81
CA LYS A 231 6.85 -71.24 5.62
C LYS A 231 7.72 -71.40 4.37
N GLY A 232 7.07 -71.91 3.33
CA GLY A 232 7.68 -72.08 2.02
C GLY A 232 7.90 -70.79 1.24
N ARG A 233 9.03 -70.68 0.61
CA ARG A 233 9.30 -69.75 -0.49
C ARG A 233 8.78 -70.35 -1.78
N ARG A 234 7.74 -69.69 -2.34
CA ARG A 234 7.24 -69.98 -3.70
C ARG A 234 8.18 -69.36 -4.73
N SER A 235 8.72 -70.16 -5.61
CA SER A 235 9.38 -69.77 -6.82
C SER A 235 8.32 -69.25 -7.80
N ILE A 236 8.45 -68.00 -8.25
CA ILE A 236 7.59 -67.39 -9.27
C ILE A 236 8.27 -67.61 -10.62
N SER A 237 7.57 -68.30 -11.48
CA SER A 237 7.94 -68.49 -12.89
C SER A 237 7.83 -67.18 -13.69
N PRO A 238 8.66 -66.96 -14.73
CA PRO A 238 8.74 -65.71 -15.46
C PRO A 238 7.69 -65.64 -16.59
N ARG A 239 6.48 -65.21 -16.26
CA ARG A 239 5.46 -64.90 -17.27
C ARG A 239 4.53 -63.78 -16.80
N VAL A 240 5.02 -62.58 -16.56
CA VAL A 240 4.23 -61.34 -16.62
C VAL A 240 5.22 -60.17 -16.55
N ALA A 241 5.68 -59.72 -17.69
CA ALA A 241 6.51 -58.50 -17.75
C ALA A 241 6.25 -57.71 -19.08
N ILE A 242 4.97 -57.52 -19.43
CA ILE A 242 4.62 -56.71 -20.62
C ILE A 242 3.55 -55.62 -20.32
N VAL A 243 3.03 -55.48 -19.11
CA VAL A 243 1.93 -54.56 -18.81
C VAL A 243 2.34 -53.20 -18.21
N PRO A 244 3.55 -52.92 -17.63
CA PRO A 244 3.83 -51.61 -17.08
C PRO A 244 4.33 -50.54 -18.05
N VAL A 245 4.66 -50.87 -19.32
CA VAL A 245 5.23 -49.86 -20.27
C VAL A 245 4.18 -49.00 -20.95
N VAL A 246 2.93 -49.43 -21.04
CA VAL A 246 1.82 -48.64 -21.63
C VAL A 246 1.21 -47.66 -20.62
N LEU A 247 1.35 -47.88 -19.33
CA LEU A 247 0.79 -47.00 -18.31
C LEU A 247 1.69 -45.78 -17.99
N ILE A 248 3.00 -45.84 -18.28
CA ILE A 248 3.94 -44.73 -18.05
C ILE A 248 3.87 -43.70 -19.19
N THR A 249 3.52 -44.11 -20.41
CA THR A 249 3.35 -43.19 -21.55
C THR A 249 2.03 -42.40 -21.50
N ALA A 250 1.05 -42.85 -20.73
CA ALA A 250 -0.21 -42.10 -20.58
C ALA A 250 -0.15 -41.01 -19.50
N ILE A 251 0.83 -41.06 -18.57
CA ILE A 251 0.98 -40.07 -17.49
C ILE A 251 1.83 -38.88 -17.90
N THR A 252 2.66 -38.98 -18.94
CA THR A 252 3.55 -37.90 -19.39
C THR A 252 2.97 -37.00 -20.49
N LEU A 253 1.79 -37.32 -21.02
CA LEU A 253 1.10 -36.50 -22.06
C LEU A 253 -0.12 -35.72 -21.53
N GLY A 254 -0.44 -35.84 -20.23
CA GLY A 254 -1.59 -35.19 -19.61
C GLY A 254 -1.29 -34.07 -18.62
N GLY A 255 -0.06 -33.59 -18.54
CA GLY A 255 0.36 -32.71 -17.48
C GLY A 255 0.65 -31.26 -17.90
N CYS A 256 -0.26 -30.56 -18.55
CA CYS A 256 -0.24 -29.09 -18.62
C CYS A 256 -1.63 -28.61 -19.06
N SER A 257 -2.59 -28.72 -18.21
CA SER A 257 -3.75 -27.82 -18.23
C SER A 257 -3.93 -27.24 -16.84
N SER A 258 -4.06 -25.92 -16.77
CA SER A 258 -4.23 -25.10 -15.57
C SER A 258 -5.53 -25.37 -14.79
N ASP A 259 -6.29 -26.42 -15.14
CA ASP A 259 -7.62 -26.70 -14.62
C ASP A 259 -7.68 -27.70 -13.46
N PHE A 260 -6.53 -28.05 -12.85
CA PHE A 260 -6.52 -29.04 -11.74
C PHE A 260 -6.50 -28.45 -10.33
N TRP A 261 -6.90 -27.18 -10.17
CA TRP A 261 -7.21 -26.62 -8.85
C TRP A 261 -8.70 -26.37 -8.72
N ALA A 262 -9.42 -27.39 -8.33
CA ALA A 262 -10.83 -27.31 -7.97
C ALA A 262 -10.99 -26.41 -6.74
N GLY A 263 -11.72 -25.31 -6.89
CA GLY A 263 -12.17 -24.52 -5.75
C GLY A 263 -12.44 -23.05 -5.99
N ARG A 264 -12.98 -22.66 -7.17
CA ARG A 264 -13.78 -21.43 -7.26
C ARG A 264 -14.72 -21.53 -8.47
N ALA A 265 -16.02 -21.49 -8.18
CA ALA A 265 -17.04 -21.33 -9.22
C ALA A 265 -16.74 -20.03 -9.99
N PRO A 266 -16.83 -20.02 -11.32
CA PRO A 266 -16.73 -18.79 -12.08
C PRO A 266 -17.95 -17.92 -11.73
N ILE A 267 -17.69 -16.76 -11.15
CA ILE A 267 -18.67 -15.69 -11.11
C ILE A 267 -18.89 -15.30 -12.57
N ALA A 268 -20.11 -15.48 -13.06
CA ALA A 268 -20.50 -15.02 -14.37
C ALA A 268 -20.23 -13.51 -14.45
N ALA A 269 -19.27 -13.13 -15.27
CA ALA A 269 -19.06 -11.74 -15.61
C ALA A 269 -20.34 -11.21 -16.28
N PRO A 270 -20.86 -10.03 -15.92
CA PRO A 270 -21.91 -9.40 -16.67
C PRO A 270 -21.34 -9.13 -18.09
N SER A 271 -22.02 -9.62 -19.10
CA SER A 271 -21.73 -9.29 -20.49
C SER A 271 -22.03 -7.80 -20.69
N SER A 272 -21.06 -6.93 -20.43
CA SER A 272 -21.11 -5.57 -20.95
C SER A 272 -20.59 -5.62 -22.38
N THR A 273 -21.42 -5.24 -23.32
CA THR A 273 -21.04 -4.95 -24.72
C THR A 273 -20.42 -3.54 -24.79
N ALA A 274 -19.54 -3.20 -23.84
CA ALA A 274 -18.76 -1.97 -23.88
C ALA A 274 -17.50 -2.21 -24.71
N ASP A 275 -17.17 -1.27 -25.55
CA ASP A 275 -15.99 -1.31 -26.41
C ASP A 275 -14.73 -1.24 -25.53
N PRO A 276 -13.84 -2.26 -25.51
CA PRO A 276 -12.68 -2.26 -24.63
C PRO A 276 -11.71 -1.09 -24.87
N VAL A 277 -11.78 -0.43 -26.03
CA VAL A 277 -11.00 0.77 -26.33
C VAL A 277 -11.58 2.00 -25.63
N ALA A 278 -12.91 2.13 -25.58
CA ALA A 278 -13.57 3.24 -24.87
C ALA A 278 -13.39 3.14 -23.36
N ASP A 279 -13.40 1.91 -22.79
CA ASP A 279 -13.15 1.70 -21.36
C ASP A 279 -11.70 1.96 -20.97
N ALA A 280 -10.73 1.67 -21.85
CA ALA A 280 -9.33 1.99 -21.64
C ALA A 280 -9.04 3.50 -21.74
N GLU A 281 -9.68 4.22 -22.67
CA GLU A 281 -9.59 5.69 -22.77
C GLU A 281 -10.30 6.38 -21.59
N ALA A 282 -11.43 5.86 -21.13
CA ALA A 282 -12.11 6.39 -19.95
C ALA A 282 -11.31 6.14 -18.66
N ALA A 283 -10.66 4.99 -18.52
CA ALA A 283 -9.77 4.69 -17.39
C ALA A 283 -8.51 5.56 -17.40
N ALA A 284 -8.01 5.95 -18.58
CA ALA A 284 -6.86 6.86 -18.73
C ALA A 284 -7.17 8.32 -18.41
N GLN A 285 -8.44 8.68 -18.20
CA GLN A 285 -8.89 10.03 -17.87
C GLN A 285 -9.19 10.25 -16.38
N ILE A 286 -9.03 9.22 -15.54
CA ILE A 286 -9.22 9.36 -14.10
C ILE A 286 -7.90 9.79 -13.46
N ASP A 287 -7.91 10.97 -12.84
CA ASP A 287 -6.75 11.44 -12.08
C ASP A 287 -6.40 10.47 -10.94
N PRO A 288 -5.12 10.15 -10.73
CA PRO A 288 -4.72 9.24 -9.69
C PRO A 288 -4.97 9.82 -8.29
N PRO A 289 -5.12 8.95 -7.24
CA PRO A 289 -5.24 9.44 -5.88
C PRO A 289 -3.94 10.08 -5.40
N ALA A 290 -4.04 11.11 -4.56
CA ALA A 290 -2.90 11.86 -4.01
C ALA A 290 -1.93 10.96 -3.22
N VAL A 291 -2.42 9.94 -2.55
CA VAL A 291 -1.64 8.93 -1.84
C VAL A 291 -2.26 7.54 -2.02
N THR A 292 -1.42 6.53 -1.94
CA THR A 292 -1.88 5.14 -1.82
C THR A 292 -2.33 4.83 -0.39
N GLU A 293 -3.13 3.80 -0.20
CA GLU A 293 -3.54 3.34 1.14
C GLU A 293 -2.33 3.02 2.03
N GLN A 294 -1.26 2.47 1.47
CA GLN A 294 -0.03 2.17 2.21
C GLN A 294 0.72 3.43 2.64
N GLN A 295 0.81 4.43 1.77
CA GLN A 295 1.37 5.74 2.15
C GLN A 295 0.54 6.40 3.24
N ALA A 296 -0.79 6.43 3.11
CA ALA A 296 -1.68 7.01 4.12
C ALA A 296 -1.49 6.35 5.50
N LYS A 297 -1.37 5.02 5.55
CA LYS A 297 -1.09 4.29 6.80
C LYS A 297 0.24 4.71 7.44
N ARG A 298 1.30 4.87 6.64
CA ARG A 298 2.60 5.33 7.14
C ARG A 298 2.52 6.77 7.63
N ILE A 299 1.92 7.66 6.85
CA ILE A 299 1.74 9.08 7.20
C ILE A 299 1.01 9.23 8.53
N ILE A 300 -0.07 8.47 8.73
CA ILE A 300 -0.84 8.50 9.98
C ILE A 300 -0.03 7.93 11.14
N ALA A 301 0.72 6.86 10.95
CA ALA A 301 1.59 6.30 11.99
C ALA A 301 2.67 7.30 12.42
N ASP A 302 3.30 7.97 11.47
CA ASP A 302 4.31 9.00 11.74
C ASP A 302 3.70 10.23 12.44
N LEU A 303 2.52 10.69 11.98
CA LEU A 303 1.75 11.74 12.63
C LEU A 303 1.46 11.41 14.10
N THR A 304 0.90 10.21 14.36
CA THR A 304 0.54 9.76 15.70
C THR A 304 1.76 9.67 16.61
N SER A 305 2.88 9.14 16.11
CA SER A 305 4.14 9.02 16.85
C SER A 305 4.74 10.39 17.21
N VAL A 306 4.79 11.29 16.24
CA VAL A 306 5.29 12.66 16.44
C VAL A 306 4.40 13.42 17.41
N ALA A 307 3.07 13.34 17.25
CA ALA A 307 2.13 14.00 18.15
C ALA A 307 2.27 13.49 19.59
N ALA A 308 2.36 12.18 19.80
CA ALA A 308 2.54 11.59 21.14
C ALA A 308 3.85 12.06 21.79
N THR A 309 4.93 12.14 21.03
CA THR A 309 6.23 12.61 21.53
C THR A 309 6.19 14.09 21.91
N ALA A 310 5.61 14.91 21.03
CA ALA A 310 5.46 16.35 21.25
C ALA A 310 4.54 16.65 22.44
N ASP A 311 3.43 15.92 22.60
CA ASP A 311 2.48 16.07 23.71
C ASP A 311 3.11 15.74 25.07
N ALA A 312 3.94 14.71 25.12
CA ALA A 312 4.66 14.33 26.33
C ALA A 312 5.65 15.40 26.77
N ALA A 313 6.36 16.01 25.81
CA ALA A 313 7.33 17.06 26.05
C ALA A 313 6.74 18.49 26.05
N MET A 314 5.50 18.66 25.57
CA MET A 314 4.91 19.95 25.21
C MET A 314 5.82 20.75 24.25
N ASP A 315 6.31 20.06 23.21
CA ASP A 315 7.27 20.61 22.25
C ASP A 315 6.52 21.27 21.08
N ASP A 316 6.51 22.62 21.08
CA ASP A 316 5.82 23.43 20.10
C ASP A 316 6.43 23.29 18.70
N GLU A 317 7.76 23.10 18.61
CA GLU A 317 8.42 23.00 17.30
C GLU A 317 8.24 21.62 16.68
N LEU A 318 8.32 20.58 17.47
CA LEU A 318 8.10 19.22 17.00
C LEU A 318 6.66 19.03 16.49
N ILE A 319 5.66 19.54 17.22
CA ILE A 319 4.25 19.36 16.82
C ILE A 319 3.93 20.09 15.50
N LYS A 320 4.53 21.25 15.23
CA LYS A 320 4.38 22.01 13.97
C LYS A 320 4.87 21.26 12.74
N THR A 321 5.70 20.25 12.92
CA THR A 321 6.16 19.42 11.81
C THR A 321 5.05 18.55 11.22
N ARG A 322 4.00 18.25 12.01
CA ARG A 322 2.91 17.35 11.62
C ARG A 322 1.51 17.90 11.83
N LEU A 323 1.35 19.03 12.54
CA LEU A 323 0.08 19.72 12.69
C LEU A 323 0.15 21.15 12.16
N GLU A 324 -0.99 21.66 11.73
CA GLU A 324 -1.16 23.02 11.26
C GLU A 324 -2.62 23.48 11.47
N GLY A 325 -2.87 24.79 11.34
CA GLY A 325 -4.21 25.37 11.44
C GLY A 325 -4.95 25.01 12.73
N PRO A 326 -6.27 24.74 12.67
CA PRO A 326 -7.11 24.55 13.86
C PRO A 326 -6.64 23.43 14.79
N ALA A 327 -6.12 22.34 14.24
CA ALA A 327 -5.59 21.24 15.05
C ALA A 327 -4.35 21.67 15.85
N LEU A 328 -3.48 22.47 15.24
CA LEU A 328 -2.31 23.02 15.91
C LEU A 328 -2.69 24.07 16.96
N ASP A 329 -3.62 24.98 16.65
CA ASP A 329 -4.03 26.07 17.53
C ASP A 329 -4.53 25.51 18.88
N VAL A 330 -5.41 24.52 18.85
CA VAL A 330 -5.92 23.85 20.06
C VAL A 330 -4.80 23.14 20.82
N ARG A 331 -3.85 22.52 20.10
CA ARG A 331 -2.75 21.77 20.73
C ARG A 331 -1.77 22.71 21.45
N LEU A 332 -1.36 23.79 20.81
CA LEU A 332 -0.48 24.80 21.39
C LEU A 332 -1.15 25.50 22.60
N ALA A 333 -2.44 25.78 22.50
CA ALA A 333 -3.22 26.32 23.62
C ALA A 333 -3.23 25.35 24.81
N SER A 334 -3.42 24.06 24.57
CA SER A 334 -3.32 23.05 25.64
C SER A 334 -1.93 23.01 26.27
N TYR A 335 -0.86 23.10 25.48
CA TYR A 335 0.50 23.16 26.00
C TYR A 335 0.70 24.40 26.90
N ALA A 336 0.22 25.57 26.47
CA ALA A 336 0.28 26.79 27.27
C ALA A 336 -0.45 26.63 28.62
N MET A 337 -1.65 26.07 28.62
CA MET A 337 -2.43 25.80 29.82
C MET A 337 -1.72 24.80 30.75
N ARG A 338 -1.15 23.71 30.19
CA ARG A 338 -0.41 22.69 30.98
C ARG A 338 0.91 23.21 31.53
N ARG A 339 1.59 24.11 30.83
CA ARG A 339 2.79 24.79 31.37
C ARG A 339 2.44 25.70 32.55
N ALA A 340 1.26 26.31 32.52
CA ALA A 340 0.77 27.14 33.64
C ALA A 340 0.26 26.30 34.84
N ASP A 341 -0.32 25.12 34.57
CA ASP A 341 -0.84 24.19 35.55
C ASP A 341 -0.64 22.74 35.06
N ASN A 342 0.38 22.07 35.55
CA ASN A 342 0.77 20.73 35.13
C ASN A 342 -0.18 19.61 35.60
N THR A 343 -1.18 19.91 36.40
CA THR A 343 -2.22 18.96 36.83
C THR A 343 -3.33 18.81 35.79
N ARG A 344 -3.34 19.63 34.75
CA ARG A 344 -4.34 19.60 33.70
C ARG A 344 -4.16 18.41 32.77
N PRO A 345 -5.26 17.81 32.33
CA PRO A 345 -5.19 16.78 31.32
C PRO A 345 -4.61 17.34 30.01
N GLY A 346 -3.93 16.50 29.24
CA GLY A 346 -3.53 16.82 27.87
C GLY A 346 -4.74 16.85 26.94
N VAL A 347 -4.50 17.26 25.71
CA VAL A 347 -5.45 17.01 24.62
C VAL A 347 -5.57 15.51 24.38
N ASP A 348 -6.69 15.10 23.82
CA ASP A 348 -6.88 13.71 23.41
C ASP A 348 -5.78 13.28 22.46
N ALA A 349 -5.26 12.09 22.69
CA ALA A 349 -4.29 11.49 21.77
C ALA A 349 -4.94 11.23 20.42
N ILE A 350 -4.16 11.37 19.35
CA ILE A 350 -4.57 10.85 18.04
C ILE A 350 -4.50 9.33 18.13
N PRO A 351 -5.60 8.58 17.89
CA PRO A 351 -5.58 7.14 18.06
C PRO A 351 -4.67 6.45 17.02
N ASP A 352 -4.07 5.35 17.42
CA ASP A 352 -3.25 4.47 16.59
C ASP A 352 -4.02 3.21 16.13
N GLY A 353 -5.34 3.26 16.20
CA GLY A 353 -6.21 2.17 15.85
C GLY A 353 -6.29 1.88 14.34
N LYS A 354 -7.22 1.00 13.99
CA LYS A 354 -7.43 0.64 12.59
C LYS A 354 -7.97 1.82 11.80
N ILE A 355 -7.39 2.10 10.64
CA ILE A 355 -7.94 3.05 9.67
C ILE A 355 -9.10 2.38 8.95
N THR A 356 -10.31 2.89 9.14
CA THR A 356 -11.55 2.36 8.55
C THR A 356 -11.92 3.04 7.24
N LEU A 357 -11.44 4.26 7.04
CA LEU A 357 -11.63 5.03 5.81
C LEU A 357 -10.35 5.77 5.46
N THR A 358 -9.95 5.67 4.21
CA THR A 358 -8.92 6.51 3.60
C THR A 358 -9.51 7.09 2.32
N LEU A 359 -9.67 8.39 2.27
CA LEU A 359 -10.21 9.12 1.13
C LEU A 359 -9.20 10.14 0.65
N PRO A 360 -8.26 9.75 -0.24
CA PRO A 360 -7.34 10.68 -0.86
C PRO A 360 -8.05 11.53 -1.91
N GLN A 361 -7.59 12.76 -2.09
CA GLN A 361 -8.00 13.59 -3.21
C GLN A 361 -7.49 12.98 -4.52
N GLN A 362 -8.30 13.00 -5.58
CA GLN A 362 -7.82 12.86 -6.96
C GLN A 362 -7.00 14.11 -7.34
N THR A 363 -5.88 13.93 -8.00
CA THR A 363 -4.98 15.02 -8.32
C THR A 363 -4.44 14.94 -9.75
N ASP A 364 -4.42 16.07 -10.42
CA ASP A 364 -3.76 16.34 -11.69
C ASP A 364 -2.25 16.63 -11.53
N ASN A 365 -1.64 16.14 -10.45
CA ASN A 365 -0.27 16.42 -10.02
C ASN A 365 -0.04 17.83 -9.46
N SER A 366 -1.11 18.56 -9.12
CA SER A 366 -1.03 19.84 -8.43
C SER A 366 -1.02 19.70 -6.90
N TRP A 367 -0.71 20.79 -6.21
CA TRP A 367 -0.80 21.01 -4.77
C TRP A 367 -1.66 22.25 -4.47
N PRO A 368 -2.23 22.35 -3.25
CA PRO A 368 -2.16 21.41 -2.13
C PRO A 368 -2.99 20.15 -2.34
N ARG A 369 -2.57 19.04 -1.71
CA ARG A 369 -3.25 17.75 -1.74
C ARG A 369 -3.87 17.41 -0.41
N ALA A 370 -5.09 16.86 -0.42
CA ALA A 370 -5.84 16.51 0.78
C ALA A 370 -6.08 15.02 0.90
N VAL A 371 -6.12 14.53 2.16
CA VAL A 371 -6.50 13.14 2.50
C VAL A 371 -7.35 13.19 3.75
N LEU A 372 -8.58 12.67 3.69
CA LEU A 372 -9.40 12.40 4.86
C LEU A 372 -9.21 10.95 5.29
N ALA A 373 -8.87 10.74 6.55
CA ALA A 373 -8.77 9.41 7.14
C ALA A 373 -9.66 9.31 8.38
N VAL A 374 -10.26 8.14 8.61
CA VAL A 374 -11.00 7.84 9.84
C VAL A 374 -10.31 6.69 10.55
N ILE A 375 -9.98 6.91 11.82
CA ILE A 375 -9.18 6.02 12.66
C ILE A 375 -10.05 5.56 13.82
N GLU A 376 -10.19 4.26 14.04
CA GLU A 376 -10.84 3.70 15.23
C GLU A 376 -10.05 4.07 16.49
N ASP A 377 -10.76 4.44 17.54
CA ASP A 377 -10.15 4.62 18.85
C ASP A 377 -10.27 3.28 19.60
N PRO A 378 -9.15 2.62 19.95
CA PRO A 378 -9.20 1.34 20.64
C PRO A 378 -9.62 1.47 22.12
N ALA A 379 -9.73 2.69 22.63
CA ALA A 379 -10.15 2.93 23.99
C ALA A 379 -11.63 2.58 24.20
N THR A 380 -11.97 2.29 25.44
CA THR A 380 -13.35 2.12 25.90
C THR A 380 -13.65 3.14 26.99
N THR A 381 -14.90 3.61 27.02
CA THR A 381 -15.39 4.47 28.10
C THR A 381 -15.54 3.67 29.40
N ASP A 382 -15.67 4.35 30.53
CA ASP A 382 -15.82 3.73 31.87
C ASP A 382 -17.02 2.77 31.94
N ASP A 383 -18.06 2.98 31.13
CA ASP A 383 -19.23 2.10 30.99
C ASP A 383 -19.05 0.98 29.96
N GLY A 384 -17.83 0.82 29.44
CA GLY A 384 -17.45 -0.27 28.53
C GLY A 384 -17.91 -0.10 27.08
N LYS A 385 -18.34 1.10 26.68
CA LYS A 385 -18.66 1.41 25.28
C LYS A 385 -17.41 1.78 24.51
N THR A 386 -17.44 1.56 23.19
CA THR A 386 -16.38 2.01 22.29
C THR A 386 -16.36 3.53 22.20
N VAL A 387 -15.17 4.11 22.24
CA VAL A 387 -14.98 5.54 21.96
C VAL A 387 -15.22 5.79 20.47
N PRO A 388 -15.93 6.86 20.08
CA PRO A 388 -16.15 7.17 18.68
C PRO A 388 -14.83 7.37 17.93
N PRO A 389 -14.77 7.00 16.63
CA PRO A 389 -13.59 7.17 15.80
C PRO A 389 -13.19 8.64 15.64
N VAL A 390 -11.95 8.87 15.20
CA VAL A 390 -11.43 10.20 14.91
C VAL A 390 -11.21 10.35 13.41
N ALA A 391 -11.79 11.39 12.83
CA ALA A 391 -11.51 11.82 11.47
C ALA A 391 -10.33 12.81 11.48
N VAL A 392 -9.35 12.57 10.61
CA VAL A 392 -8.18 13.43 10.44
C VAL A 392 -8.13 13.92 9.00
N MET A 393 -8.14 15.25 8.82
CA MET A 393 -7.92 15.86 7.51
C MET A 393 -6.45 16.26 7.41
N LEU A 394 -5.75 15.61 6.50
CA LEU A 394 -4.35 15.84 6.20
C LEU A 394 -4.22 16.69 4.94
N ILE A 395 -3.31 17.66 4.95
CA ILE A 395 -2.97 18.47 3.78
C ILE A 395 -1.47 18.49 3.59
N GLN A 396 -1.05 18.36 2.33
CA GLN A 396 0.31 18.58 1.87
C GLN A 396 0.32 19.81 0.96
N ASP A 397 1.02 20.87 1.37
CA ASP A 397 0.96 22.17 0.68
C ASP A 397 1.81 22.20 -0.59
N ASP A 398 2.92 21.48 -0.60
CA ASP A 398 3.86 21.40 -1.71
C ASP A 398 4.58 20.03 -1.73
N PRO A 399 5.27 19.65 -2.82
CA PRO A 399 5.91 18.34 -2.95
C PRO A 399 7.07 18.09 -1.97
N ARG A 400 7.68 19.14 -1.41
CA ARG A 400 8.78 19.03 -0.45
C ARG A 400 8.32 19.03 1.01
N SER A 401 7.04 19.37 1.25
CA SER A 401 6.39 19.35 2.56
C SER A 401 5.80 17.98 2.90
N ASN A 402 5.81 17.63 4.18
CA ASN A 402 5.08 16.47 4.68
C ASN A 402 3.60 16.81 4.89
N TYR A 403 2.73 15.79 4.87
CA TYR A 403 1.34 15.93 5.25
C TYR A 403 1.22 16.39 6.70
N LYS A 404 0.38 17.42 6.94
CA LYS A 404 0.05 17.93 8.26
C LYS A 404 -1.43 17.77 8.53
N ALA A 405 -1.78 17.40 9.76
CA ALA A 405 -3.17 17.39 10.19
C ALA A 405 -3.66 18.83 10.39
N GLN A 406 -4.61 19.24 9.55
CA GLN A 406 -5.32 20.52 9.68
C GLN A 406 -6.50 20.39 10.65
N TYR A 407 -7.14 19.20 10.66
CA TYR A 407 -8.29 18.89 11.49
C TYR A 407 -8.13 17.54 12.14
N ILE A 408 -8.52 17.47 13.42
CA ILE A 408 -8.62 16.25 14.20
C ILE A 408 -9.99 16.27 14.85
N ILE A 409 -10.92 15.47 14.35
CA ILE A 409 -12.34 15.58 14.64
C ILE A 409 -12.86 14.26 15.21
N ARG A 410 -13.37 14.25 16.42
CA ARG A 410 -14.05 13.08 16.98
C ARG A 410 -15.46 13.00 16.38
N LEU A 411 -15.78 11.83 15.84
CA LEU A 411 -17.10 11.61 15.25
C LEU A 411 -18.18 11.54 16.32
N GLU A 412 -19.40 11.92 15.95
CA GLU A 412 -20.57 11.76 16.80
C GLU A 412 -20.88 10.28 17.06
N PRO A 413 -21.36 9.91 18.24
CA PRO A 413 -21.81 8.56 18.51
C PRO A 413 -22.94 8.16 17.55
N GLY A 414 -22.67 7.14 16.71
CA GLY A 414 -23.63 6.68 15.72
C GLY A 414 -23.63 7.46 14.40
N ALA A 415 -22.65 8.34 14.17
CA ALA A 415 -22.47 8.99 12.89
C ALA A 415 -22.25 7.95 11.77
N GLU A 416 -23.04 8.02 10.71
CA GLU A 416 -22.91 7.18 9.53
C GLU A 416 -22.08 7.93 8.47
N ILE A 417 -20.89 7.41 8.19
CA ILE A 417 -20.07 7.95 7.12
C ILE A 417 -20.67 7.50 5.79
N PRO A 418 -20.92 8.43 4.83
CA PRO A 418 -21.49 8.07 3.53
C PRO A 418 -20.56 7.15 2.75
N GLY A 419 -21.12 6.46 1.75
CA GLY A 419 -20.31 5.71 0.79
C GLY A 419 -19.39 6.64 0.01
N VAL A 420 -18.10 6.34 0.00
CA VAL A 420 -17.07 7.11 -0.71
C VAL A 420 -16.31 6.22 -1.69
N ALA A 421 -15.58 6.84 -2.61
CA ALA A 421 -14.73 6.12 -3.55
C ALA A 421 -13.63 5.32 -2.81
N PRO A 422 -13.25 4.13 -3.32
CA PRO A 422 -12.11 3.40 -2.79
C PRO A 422 -10.83 4.24 -2.81
N ALA A 423 -9.95 4.02 -1.84
CA ALA A 423 -8.67 4.74 -1.73
C ALA A 423 -7.79 4.67 -3.01
N ALA A 424 -7.92 3.59 -3.79
CA ALA A 424 -7.22 3.42 -5.06
C ALA A 424 -7.72 4.34 -6.18
N ILE A 425 -8.92 4.92 -6.03
CA ILE A 425 -9.51 5.86 -6.99
C ILE A 425 -9.42 7.28 -6.45
N GLY A 426 -9.75 7.47 -5.16
CA GLY A 426 -9.82 8.78 -4.52
C GLY A 426 -11.10 9.54 -4.85
N ALA A 427 -11.25 10.73 -4.28
CA ALA A 427 -12.41 11.61 -4.45
C ALA A 427 -12.03 12.95 -5.08
N GLY A 428 -12.88 13.48 -5.93
CA GLY A 428 -12.73 14.84 -6.43
C GLY A 428 -12.87 15.87 -5.30
N ARG A 429 -12.04 16.91 -5.33
CA ARG A 429 -12.19 18.09 -4.47
C ARG A 429 -13.16 19.05 -5.12
N LEU A 430 -14.14 19.50 -4.36
CA LEU A 430 -15.14 20.46 -4.84
C LEU A 430 -14.66 21.90 -4.67
N GLN A 431 -15.12 22.75 -5.59
CA GLN A 431 -14.98 24.20 -5.45
C GLN A 431 -15.83 24.70 -4.29
N LEU A 432 -15.33 25.69 -3.55
CA LEU A 432 -15.97 26.18 -2.33
C LEU A 432 -17.28 26.96 -2.60
N ASP A 433 -17.47 27.42 -3.83
CA ASP A 433 -18.68 28.09 -4.33
C ASP A 433 -19.59 27.15 -5.15
N SER A 434 -19.39 25.83 -5.01
CA SER A 434 -20.14 24.81 -5.74
C SER A 434 -21.64 24.95 -5.51
N LYS A 435 -22.41 25.05 -6.60
CA LYS A 435 -23.88 25.12 -6.61
C LYS A 435 -24.54 23.75 -6.68
N PHE A 436 -23.76 22.67 -6.73
CA PHE A 436 -24.28 21.31 -6.77
C PHE A 436 -24.69 20.79 -5.39
N LEU A 437 -24.25 21.44 -4.33
CA LEU A 437 -24.61 21.13 -2.96
C LEU A 437 -25.77 22.00 -2.47
N ALA A 438 -26.52 21.49 -1.48
CA ALA A 438 -27.64 22.21 -0.87
C ALA A 438 -27.23 23.57 -0.31
N VAL A 439 -25.99 23.72 0.15
CA VAL A 439 -25.35 24.96 0.59
C VAL A 439 -23.93 24.97 0.05
N GLU A 440 -23.47 26.14 -0.40
CA GLU A 440 -22.07 26.32 -0.81
C GLU A 440 -21.12 26.02 0.36
N PRO A 441 -20.08 25.22 0.17
CA PRO A 441 -19.14 24.90 1.25
C PRO A 441 -18.66 26.11 2.04
N GLN A 442 -18.34 27.22 1.35
CA GLN A 442 -17.85 28.45 1.97
C GLN A 442 -18.86 29.12 2.94
N ALA A 443 -20.15 28.84 2.79
CA ALA A 443 -21.19 29.46 3.61
C ALA A 443 -21.55 28.63 4.88
N ILE A 444 -21.12 27.36 4.94
CA ILE A 444 -21.53 26.42 5.99
C ILE A 444 -21.08 26.89 7.38
N GLY A 445 -19.83 27.35 7.52
CA GLY A 445 -19.29 27.79 8.82
C GLY A 445 -20.08 28.95 9.42
N ALA A 446 -20.37 29.99 8.63
CA ALA A 446 -21.15 31.12 9.09
C ALA A 446 -22.61 30.75 9.41
N ALA A 447 -23.24 29.92 8.57
CA ALA A 447 -24.60 29.42 8.78
C ALA A 447 -24.71 28.59 10.07
N TYR A 448 -23.74 27.72 10.33
CA TYR A 448 -23.74 26.88 11.53
C TYR A 448 -23.40 27.66 12.80
N SER A 449 -22.49 28.65 12.74
CA SER A 449 -22.23 29.58 13.85
C SER A 449 -23.50 30.33 14.27
N ASP A 450 -24.31 30.77 13.30
CA ASP A 450 -25.60 31.42 13.60
C ASP A 450 -26.58 30.45 14.28
N VAL A 451 -26.63 29.18 13.85
CA VAL A 451 -27.44 28.13 14.49
C VAL A 451 -26.98 27.87 15.92
N LEU A 452 -25.68 27.79 16.19
CA LEU A 452 -25.15 27.59 17.55
C LEU A 452 -25.50 28.73 18.52
N ILE A 453 -25.63 29.95 18.02
CA ILE A 453 -25.95 31.13 18.82
C ILE A 453 -27.46 31.32 18.96
N ASN A 454 -28.22 31.16 17.88
CA ASN A 454 -29.63 31.58 17.79
C ASN A 454 -30.60 30.39 17.70
N ASP A 455 -30.11 29.17 17.47
CA ASP A 455 -30.89 27.93 17.38
C ASP A 455 -32.07 28.05 16.40
N THR A 456 -33.31 27.82 16.85
CA THR A 456 -34.52 27.91 16.04
C THR A 456 -34.86 29.34 15.56
N GLU A 457 -34.24 30.37 16.13
CA GLU A 457 -34.34 31.75 15.68
C GLU A 457 -33.40 32.08 14.50
N SER A 458 -32.44 31.20 14.20
CA SER A 458 -31.54 31.33 13.07
C SER A 458 -32.28 31.13 11.75
N ALA A 459 -32.02 31.97 10.76
CA ALA A 459 -32.51 31.79 9.41
C ALA A 459 -31.93 30.51 8.74
N SER A 460 -30.82 30.01 9.23
CA SER A 460 -30.13 28.81 8.74
C SER A 460 -30.56 27.52 9.46
N ASN A 461 -31.46 27.61 10.45
CA ASN A 461 -31.85 26.45 11.28
C ASN A 461 -32.32 25.26 10.45
N ASP A 462 -33.14 25.51 9.42
CA ASP A 462 -33.75 24.44 8.61
C ASP A 462 -32.77 23.77 7.65
N LEU A 463 -31.59 24.34 7.49
CA LEU A 463 -30.51 23.75 6.66
C LEU A 463 -29.84 22.56 7.35
N PHE A 464 -29.84 22.51 8.68
CA PHE A 464 -29.11 21.53 9.47
C PHE A 464 -30.05 20.51 10.14
N GLU A 465 -29.60 19.24 10.19
CA GLU A 465 -30.26 18.20 10.97
C GLU A 465 -29.94 18.38 12.45
N ALA A 466 -30.96 18.48 13.27
CA ALA A 466 -30.78 18.65 14.71
C ALA A 466 -30.62 17.33 15.46
N ALA A 467 -31.14 16.23 14.90
CA ALA A 467 -31.03 14.91 15.51
C ALA A 467 -29.58 14.41 15.42
N GLY A 468 -28.99 14.07 16.55
CA GLY A 468 -27.59 13.60 16.62
C GLY A 468 -26.54 14.71 16.69
N ASP A 469 -26.93 15.98 16.62
CA ASP A 469 -26.03 17.14 16.79
C ASP A 469 -25.82 17.42 18.28
N THR A 470 -24.80 16.78 18.87
CA THR A 470 -24.50 16.97 20.31
C THR A 470 -23.85 18.31 20.59
N LEU A 471 -23.11 18.91 19.63
CA LEU A 471 -22.51 20.23 19.78
C LEU A 471 -23.59 21.31 19.99
N ARG A 472 -24.64 21.27 19.17
CA ARG A 472 -25.79 22.16 19.32
C ARG A 472 -26.51 21.97 20.67
N THR A 473 -26.63 20.71 21.12
CA THR A 473 -27.27 20.38 22.38
C THR A 473 -26.46 20.87 23.56
N ASP A 474 -25.14 20.63 23.57
CA ASP A 474 -24.26 20.81 24.71
C ASP A 474 -23.73 22.25 24.80
N LEU A 475 -23.46 22.92 23.68
CA LEU A 475 -22.82 24.25 23.64
C LEU A 475 -23.61 25.29 22.83
N GLY A 476 -24.81 24.96 22.35
CA GLY A 476 -25.67 25.87 21.61
C GLY A 476 -26.42 26.87 22.50
N LYS A 477 -27.49 27.46 21.96
CA LYS A 477 -28.25 28.55 22.54
C LYS A 477 -28.69 28.29 23.99
N THR A 478 -29.22 27.10 24.32
CA THR A 478 -29.68 26.75 25.65
C THR A 478 -28.55 26.83 26.68
N TYR A 479 -27.39 26.31 26.38
CA TYR A 479 -26.20 26.40 27.22
C TYR A 479 -25.76 27.85 27.39
N LYS A 480 -25.70 28.63 26.31
CA LYS A 480 -25.27 30.03 26.29
C LYS A 480 -26.21 30.93 27.10
N ASP A 481 -27.51 30.73 26.96
CA ASP A 481 -28.50 31.46 27.70
C ASP A 481 -28.46 31.11 29.20
N GLY A 482 -28.22 29.84 29.55
CA GLY A 482 -27.95 29.38 30.90
C GLY A 482 -26.71 30.06 31.51
N ARG A 483 -25.63 30.18 30.74
CA ARG A 483 -24.41 30.89 31.16
C ARG A 483 -24.66 32.39 31.39
N LYS A 484 -25.42 33.05 30.50
CA LYS A 484 -25.79 34.46 30.61
C LYS A 484 -26.64 34.70 31.85
N SER A 485 -27.65 33.86 32.11
CA SER A 485 -28.57 34.00 33.26
C SER A 485 -27.89 33.71 34.59
N GLY A 486 -26.84 32.89 34.62
CA GLY A 486 -26.05 32.60 35.81
C GLY A 486 -25.02 33.67 36.19
N LEU A 487 -24.83 34.68 35.34
CA LEU A 487 -23.85 35.74 35.57
C LEU A 487 -24.41 36.83 36.52
N ALA A 488 -23.56 37.37 37.38
CA ALA A 488 -23.94 38.51 38.25
C ALA A 488 -24.27 39.74 37.39
N ALA A 489 -25.23 40.55 37.82
CA ALA A 489 -25.66 41.75 37.09
C ALA A 489 -24.54 42.80 36.88
N THR A 490 -23.44 42.68 37.64
CA THR A 490 -22.24 43.53 37.53
C THR A 490 -21.37 43.25 36.28
N ALA A 491 -21.69 42.19 35.52
CA ALA A 491 -21.00 41.82 34.29
C ALA A 491 -22.01 41.41 33.21
N SER A 492 -21.60 41.51 31.94
CA SER A 492 -22.31 40.98 30.79
C SER A 492 -21.52 39.87 30.13
N LEU A 493 -22.20 38.87 29.56
CA LEU A 493 -21.62 37.79 28.79
C LEU A 493 -22.20 37.79 27.39
N THR A 494 -21.33 37.83 26.40
CA THR A 494 -21.69 37.75 24.97
C THR A 494 -20.95 36.63 24.30
N PHE A 495 -21.59 35.98 23.32
CA PHE A 495 -21.01 35.02 22.41
C PHE A 495 -21.11 35.58 20.99
N ALA A 496 -20.02 35.59 20.27
CA ALA A 496 -19.97 36.13 18.92
C ALA A 496 -19.00 35.30 18.03
N PRO A 497 -19.33 35.08 16.77
CA PRO A 497 -18.37 34.46 15.87
C PRO A 497 -17.15 35.36 15.71
N SER A 498 -15.98 34.75 15.61
CA SER A 498 -14.73 35.43 15.31
C SER A 498 -14.00 34.77 14.15
N GLU A 499 -12.92 35.42 13.69
CA GLU A 499 -12.15 34.92 12.54
C GLU A 499 -11.57 33.54 12.85
N ALA A 500 -11.81 32.58 11.94
CA ALA A 500 -11.36 31.21 12.05
C ALA A 500 -10.19 30.94 11.10
N THR A 501 -9.25 30.12 11.56
CA THR A 501 -8.11 29.67 10.77
C THR A 501 -8.41 28.34 10.08
N GLY A 502 -7.54 27.95 9.13
CA GLY A 502 -7.56 26.65 8.47
C GLY A 502 -8.32 26.61 7.16
N PRO A 503 -7.92 25.70 6.29
CA PRO A 503 -8.50 25.55 4.96
C PRO A 503 -9.85 24.83 5.03
N LEU A 504 -10.85 25.35 4.33
CA LEU A 504 -12.09 24.63 4.09
C LEU A 504 -11.84 23.58 2.99
N VAL A 505 -12.20 22.34 3.24
CA VAL A 505 -12.04 21.23 2.28
C VAL A 505 -13.37 20.54 2.08
N ALA A 506 -13.77 20.39 0.81
CA ALA A 506 -14.96 19.66 0.41
C ALA A 506 -14.58 18.54 -0.55
N MET A 507 -14.94 17.28 -0.22
CA MET A 507 -14.62 16.08 -1.00
C MET A 507 -15.91 15.33 -1.35
N ASN A 508 -16.01 14.89 -2.60
CA ASN A 508 -17.17 14.17 -3.13
C ASN A 508 -17.39 12.83 -2.42
N THR A 509 -18.66 12.48 -2.28
CA THR A 509 -19.14 11.14 -1.95
C THR A 509 -19.73 10.44 -3.18
N ASN A 510 -20.07 9.16 -3.05
CA ASN A 510 -20.60 8.36 -4.18
C ASN A 510 -22.00 8.80 -4.65
N ASP A 511 -22.75 9.48 -3.80
CA ASP A 511 -24.12 9.98 -4.07
C ASP A 511 -24.14 11.48 -4.46
N ALA A 512 -23.01 12.02 -4.90
CA ALA A 512 -22.82 13.41 -5.25
C ALA A 512 -22.99 14.42 -4.09
N SER A 513 -23.10 13.94 -2.84
CA SER A 513 -22.97 14.76 -1.62
C SER A 513 -21.49 15.08 -1.37
N ALA A 514 -21.19 15.82 -0.30
CA ALA A 514 -19.83 16.15 0.07
C ALA A 514 -19.56 15.96 1.56
N LEU A 515 -18.35 15.47 1.89
CA LEU A 515 -17.73 15.60 3.19
C LEU A 515 -17.01 16.95 3.25
N VAL A 516 -17.41 17.81 4.20
CA VAL A 516 -16.88 19.17 4.31
C VAL A 516 -16.27 19.35 5.70
N THR A 517 -14.96 19.70 5.74
CA THR A 517 -14.29 20.13 6.98
C THR A 517 -14.22 21.63 7.02
N VAL A 518 -14.60 22.19 8.16
CA VAL A 518 -14.59 23.65 8.40
C VAL A 518 -14.23 23.93 9.87
N ASN A 519 -13.51 25.02 10.11
CA ASN A 519 -13.30 25.59 11.44
C ASN A 519 -14.17 26.80 11.64
N ILE A 520 -14.75 26.94 12.81
CA ILE A 520 -15.39 28.15 13.28
C ILE A 520 -14.80 28.56 14.62
N ASN A 521 -14.67 29.86 14.85
CA ASN A 521 -14.25 30.39 16.13
C ASN A 521 -15.39 31.19 16.75
N GLU A 522 -15.49 31.08 18.09
CA GLU A 522 -16.46 31.82 18.87
C GLU A 522 -15.76 32.52 20.06
N ASP A 523 -15.99 33.82 20.18
CA ASP A 523 -15.54 34.61 21.31
C ASP A 523 -16.59 34.62 22.41
N GLU A 524 -16.21 34.09 23.57
CA GLU A 524 -16.92 34.27 24.84
C GLU A 524 -16.33 35.48 25.54
N THR A 525 -17.09 36.58 25.61
CA THR A 525 -16.64 37.84 26.22
C THR A 525 -17.41 38.14 27.50
N VAL A 526 -16.71 38.12 28.63
CA VAL A 526 -17.20 38.60 29.94
C VAL A 526 -16.71 40.02 30.14
N LYS A 527 -17.64 41.00 30.17
CA LYS A 527 -17.34 42.43 30.35
C LYS A 527 -17.89 42.93 31.67
N VAL A 528 -17.08 43.64 32.47
CA VAL A 528 -17.54 44.33 33.68
C VAL A 528 -18.37 45.54 33.25
N VAL A 529 -19.59 45.68 33.78
CA VAL A 529 -20.53 46.76 33.47
C VAL A 529 -20.80 47.71 34.63
N GLU A 530 -20.46 47.30 35.86
CA GLU A 530 -20.63 48.11 37.05
C GLU A 530 -19.29 48.63 37.57
N ALA A 531 -19.21 49.90 37.89
CA ALA A 531 -17.99 50.52 38.41
C ALA A 531 -17.58 49.90 39.76
N GLY A 532 -16.32 49.50 39.87
CA GLY A 532 -15.76 48.84 41.06
C GLY A 532 -15.97 47.33 41.14
N ALA A 533 -16.71 46.74 40.20
CA ALA A 533 -16.81 45.30 40.05
C ALA A 533 -15.57 44.72 39.37
N VAL A 534 -15.36 43.42 39.54
CA VAL A 534 -14.27 42.66 38.92
C VAL A 534 -14.80 41.36 38.30
N ALA A 535 -14.33 41.02 37.14
CA ALA A 535 -14.52 39.71 36.54
C ALA A 535 -13.38 38.76 36.95
N LYS A 536 -13.73 37.58 37.46
CA LYS A 536 -12.75 36.52 37.77
C LYS A 536 -12.50 35.68 36.53
N SER A 537 -11.23 35.44 36.21
CA SER A 537 -10.85 34.53 35.17
C SER A 537 -11.06 33.07 35.56
N THR A 538 -11.38 32.21 34.60
CA THR A 538 -11.24 30.76 34.74
C THR A 538 -9.75 30.40 34.79
N ALA A 539 -9.43 29.19 35.24
CA ALA A 539 -8.04 28.71 35.23
C ALA A 539 -7.42 28.75 33.81
N ASP A 540 -8.24 28.49 32.78
CA ASP A 540 -7.84 28.53 31.39
C ASP A 540 -7.49 29.94 30.91
N VAL A 541 -8.39 30.89 31.14
CA VAL A 541 -8.18 32.31 30.82
C VAL A 541 -6.98 32.87 31.57
N LYS A 542 -6.80 32.47 32.85
CA LYS A 542 -5.63 32.87 33.64
C LYS A 542 -4.31 32.35 33.06
N ALA A 543 -4.30 31.13 32.51
CA ALA A 543 -3.08 30.56 31.88
C ALA A 543 -2.58 31.42 30.72
N PHE A 544 -3.49 32.02 29.93
CA PHE A 544 -3.14 32.93 28.85
C PHE A 544 -2.84 34.36 29.31
N THR A 545 -3.67 34.89 30.20
CA THR A 545 -3.61 36.32 30.56
C THR A 545 -2.66 36.61 31.71
N GLY A 546 -2.30 35.59 32.51
CA GLY A 546 -1.59 35.74 33.79
C GLY A 546 -2.41 36.39 34.88
N LYS A 547 -3.68 36.79 34.63
CA LYS A 547 -4.52 37.55 35.52
C LYS A 547 -5.63 36.70 36.12
N ALA A 548 -5.78 36.74 37.43
CA ALA A 548 -6.88 36.10 38.14
C ALA A 548 -8.18 36.92 38.11
N GLU A 549 -8.07 38.25 38.00
CA GLU A 549 -9.19 39.19 38.04
C GLU A 549 -8.92 40.37 37.11
N SER A 550 -9.98 40.97 36.56
CA SER A 550 -9.94 42.17 35.74
C SER A 550 -11.13 43.09 36.07
N ASN A 551 -10.89 44.38 36.12
CA ASN A 551 -11.95 45.38 36.22
C ASN A 551 -12.57 45.76 34.84
N LYS A 552 -12.07 45.18 33.78
CA LYS A 552 -12.56 45.35 32.40
C LYS A 552 -13.31 44.11 31.90
N GLY A 553 -12.72 42.95 32.12
CA GLY A 553 -13.23 41.65 31.71
C GLY A 553 -12.23 40.89 30.83
N PHE A 554 -12.69 39.78 30.26
CA PHE A 554 -11.88 38.87 29.45
C PHE A 554 -12.66 38.42 28.23
N THR A 555 -11.94 38.17 27.13
CA THR A 555 -12.41 37.42 25.99
C THR A 555 -11.65 36.11 25.89
N ALA A 556 -12.38 35.02 25.69
CA ALA A 556 -11.85 33.68 25.45
C ALA A 556 -12.35 33.20 24.06
N THR A 557 -11.45 32.82 23.19
CA THR A 557 -11.79 32.32 21.86
C THR A 557 -11.73 30.80 21.84
N PHE A 558 -12.83 30.18 21.48
CA PHE A 558 -12.94 28.73 21.31
C PHE A 558 -12.98 28.39 19.83
N GLY A 559 -12.16 27.43 19.40
CA GLY A 559 -12.15 26.87 18.05
C GLY A 559 -12.97 25.58 18.00
N TYR A 560 -13.77 25.42 16.96
CA TYR A 560 -14.56 24.23 16.70
C TYR A 560 -14.18 23.67 15.33
N GLN A 561 -13.55 22.52 15.32
CA GLN A 561 -13.24 21.74 14.14
C GLN A 561 -14.44 20.86 13.82
N LEU A 562 -15.01 20.99 12.63
CA LEU A 562 -16.31 20.39 12.27
C LEU A 562 -16.18 19.56 10.99
N LEU A 563 -16.83 18.40 10.97
CA LEU A 563 -17.02 17.59 9.76
C LEU A 563 -18.51 17.46 9.47
N PHE A 564 -18.92 17.91 8.30
CA PHE A 564 -20.29 17.83 7.81
C PHE A 564 -20.44 16.89 6.63
N LEU A 565 -21.59 16.21 6.56
CA LEU A 565 -22.14 15.67 5.34
C LEU A 565 -23.10 16.69 4.75
N VAL A 566 -22.79 17.19 3.56
CA VAL A 566 -23.59 18.18 2.84
C VAL A 566 -24.25 17.49 1.65
N PRO A 567 -25.59 17.36 1.63
CA PRO A 567 -26.28 16.68 0.53
C PRO A 567 -26.20 17.49 -0.76
N SER A 568 -26.27 16.80 -1.90
CA SER A 568 -26.42 17.47 -3.19
C SER A 568 -27.82 18.08 -3.33
N VAL A 569 -27.97 19.07 -4.21
CA VAL A 569 -29.28 19.65 -4.56
C VAL A 569 -30.24 18.56 -5.09
N GLU A 570 -29.68 17.57 -5.80
CA GLU A 570 -30.47 16.46 -6.37
C GLU A 570 -30.92 15.46 -5.31
N THR A 571 -30.03 15.08 -4.41
CA THR A 571 -30.33 14.14 -3.31
C THR A 571 -31.30 14.77 -2.31
N GLY A 572 -31.17 16.07 -2.09
CA GLY A 572 -31.95 16.80 -1.08
C GLY A 572 -31.58 16.37 0.35
N GLY A 573 -32.28 16.96 1.31
CA GLY A 573 -32.05 16.67 2.72
C GLY A 573 -31.36 17.80 3.46
N LYS A 574 -31.00 17.55 4.72
CA LYS A 574 -30.33 18.51 5.61
C LYS A 574 -28.86 18.21 5.74
N ILE A 575 -28.07 19.22 6.08
CA ILE A 575 -26.67 19.09 6.43
C ILE A 575 -26.58 18.36 7.77
N VAL A 576 -25.76 17.33 7.85
CA VAL A 576 -25.56 16.52 9.06
C VAL A 576 -24.19 16.78 9.64
N LEU A 577 -24.11 17.13 10.93
CA LEU A 577 -22.84 17.16 11.66
C LEU A 577 -22.41 15.71 11.92
N LEU A 578 -21.30 15.28 11.32
CA LEU A 578 -20.75 13.94 11.53
C LEU A 578 -19.81 13.87 12.73
N GLY A 579 -19.26 15.00 13.13
CA GLY A 579 -18.36 15.05 14.27
C GLY A 579 -17.78 16.44 14.49
N TYR A 580 -17.29 16.64 15.70
CA TYR A 580 -16.59 17.86 16.07
C TYR A 580 -15.49 17.62 17.11
N SER A 581 -14.58 18.57 17.19
CA SER A 581 -13.65 18.75 18.32
C SER A 581 -13.58 20.23 18.64
N GLN A 582 -13.52 20.57 19.92
CA GLN A 582 -13.47 21.95 20.36
C GLN A 582 -12.37 22.17 21.39
N GLY A 583 -11.86 23.39 21.45
CA GLY A 583 -10.91 23.77 22.49
C GLY A 583 -10.72 25.28 22.58
N LEU A 584 -10.23 25.73 23.73
CA LEU A 584 -9.78 27.11 23.87
C LEU A 584 -8.52 27.30 22.98
N VAL A 585 -8.50 28.33 22.15
CA VAL A 585 -7.34 28.65 21.30
C VAL A 585 -6.63 29.92 21.78
N SER A 586 -7.32 30.88 22.39
CA SER A 586 -6.71 32.06 22.93
C SER A 586 -7.57 32.69 24.02
N ALA A 587 -6.98 33.52 24.87
CA ALA A 587 -7.69 34.39 25.78
C ALA A 587 -6.91 35.67 26.03
N SER A 588 -7.65 36.80 26.23
CA SER A 588 -7.08 38.09 26.52
C SER A 588 -7.94 38.88 27.49
N GLU A 589 -7.32 39.84 28.20
CA GLU A 589 -8.07 40.86 28.93
C GLU A 589 -8.62 41.91 27.96
N LEU A 590 -9.83 42.38 28.20
CA LEU A 590 -10.40 43.46 27.40
C LEU A 590 -9.58 44.77 27.52
N PRO A 591 -9.50 45.57 26.44
CA PRO A 591 -8.69 46.78 26.34
C PRO A 591 -9.12 47.91 27.30
#